data_f6fb99628b55b25077831c478e8a8fc8
#
_entry.id   f6fb99628b55b25077831c478e8a8fc8
#
_cell.length_a   1.000
_cell.length_b   1.000
_cell.length_c   1.000
_cell.angle_alpha   90.00
_cell.angle_beta   90.00
_cell.angle_gamma   90.00
#
_symmetry.space_group_name_H-M   'P 1'
#
loop_
_entity.id
_entity.type
_entity.pdbx_description
1 polymer ?
#
loop_
_entity_poly.entity_id
_entity_poly.type
_entity_poly.pdbx_seq_one_letter_code
_entity_poly.pdbx_strand_id
1 'polypeptide(L)'
;MSNSIKKQNVIDALMDSGTLTEAAEKAGISRKTLYNYMQKDTDFARAYRDARERLTLERLDNIEAEQAAAKAVILEIMNDKEQNSAIRLKAAQTILDAGKAVMQGAQEIISNNCQTLHHFDF
;
A
#
# COMPACT_ATOMS: atom_id res chain seq x y z
N MET A 1 28.35 11.60 13.64
CA MET A 1 27.87 10.20 13.86
C MET A 1 26.57 10.15 14.63
N SER A 2 26.46 10.86 15.74
CA SER A 2 25.22 10.84 16.54
C SER A 2 23.98 11.34 15.82
N ASN A 3 24.10 12.35 14.93
CA ASN A 3 22.98 12.89 14.19
C ASN A 3 22.39 11.89 13.17
N SER A 4 23.24 11.13 12.50
CA SER A 4 22.80 10.13 11.52
C SER A 4 22.02 9.00 12.19
N ILE A 5 22.52 8.47 13.29
CA ILE A 5 21.84 7.43 14.07
C ILE A 5 20.55 7.97 14.67
N LYS A 6 20.57 9.19 15.20
CA LYS A 6 19.40 9.82 15.78
C LYS A 6 18.30 10.01 14.75
N LYS A 7 18.64 10.48 13.56
CA LYS A 7 17.68 10.66 12.46
C LYS A 7 17.09 9.33 12.01
N GLN A 8 17.90 8.27 11.93
CA GLN A 8 17.43 6.94 11.59
C GLN A 8 16.45 6.43 12.65
N ASN A 9 16.73 6.65 13.93
CA ASN A 9 15.81 6.28 15.01
C ASN A 9 14.47 7.01 14.90
N VAL A 10 14.50 8.27 14.50
CA VAL A 10 13.28 9.06 14.28
C VAL A 10 12.47 8.48 13.11
N ILE A 11 13.13 8.11 12.02
CA ILE A 11 12.47 7.47 10.88
C ILE A 11 11.84 6.14 11.28
N ASP A 12 12.56 5.31 12.03
CA ASP A 12 12.05 4.03 12.53
C ASP A 12 10.82 4.24 13.42
N ALA A 13 10.85 5.25 14.29
CA ALA A 13 9.72 5.60 15.14
C ALA A 13 8.50 6.05 14.30
N LEU A 14 8.72 6.83 13.24
CA LEU A 14 7.66 7.25 12.31
C LEU A 14 7.03 6.06 11.59
N MET A 15 7.85 5.09 11.18
CA MET A 15 7.35 3.89 10.51
C MET A 15 6.50 3.01 11.44
N ASP A 16 6.80 3.01 12.73
CA ASP A 16 6.17 2.15 13.73
C ASP A 16 5.04 2.84 14.49
N SER A 17 4.67 4.06 14.13
CA SER A 17 3.70 4.87 14.86
C SER A 17 2.52 5.27 13.98
N GLY A 18 1.35 5.40 14.61
CA GLY A 18 0.14 5.86 13.94
C GLY A 18 -0.02 7.38 13.92
N THR A 19 0.67 8.09 14.79
CA THR A 19 0.58 9.55 14.90
C THR A 19 1.97 10.17 15.07
N LEU A 20 2.07 11.45 14.76
CA LEU A 20 3.32 12.20 14.95
C LEU A 20 3.67 12.33 16.43
N THR A 21 2.70 12.48 17.29
CA THR A 21 2.90 12.56 18.74
C THR A 21 3.54 11.27 19.28
N GLU A 22 2.99 10.13 18.89
CA GLU A 22 3.52 8.82 19.26
C GLU A 22 4.95 8.63 18.75
N ALA A 23 5.21 9.01 17.49
CA ALA A 23 6.54 8.93 16.91
C ALA A 23 7.55 9.77 17.66
N ALA A 24 7.20 11.00 18.02
CA ALA A 24 8.06 11.90 18.78
C ALA A 24 8.38 11.31 20.16
N GLU A 25 7.40 10.75 20.85
CA GLU A 25 7.59 10.09 22.15
C GLU A 25 8.54 8.90 22.03
N LYS A 26 8.33 8.03 21.04
CA LYS A 26 9.19 6.86 20.81
C LYS A 26 10.62 7.25 20.48
N ALA A 27 10.82 8.33 19.74
CA ALA A 27 12.12 8.82 19.35
C ALA A 27 12.79 9.65 20.45
N GLY A 28 12.06 10.04 21.51
CA GLY A 28 12.58 10.85 22.59
C GLY A 28 12.86 12.30 22.20
N ILE A 29 12.09 12.84 21.25
CA ILE A 29 12.21 14.23 20.80
C ILE A 29 10.86 14.95 20.94
N SER A 30 10.90 16.28 20.88
CA SER A 30 9.68 17.07 20.87
C SER A 30 9.00 16.98 19.50
N ARG A 31 7.69 17.19 19.50
CA ARG A 31 6.91 17.25 18.27
C ARG A 31 7.41 18.36 17.33
N LYS A 32 7.84 19.49 17.91
CA LYS A 32 8.41 20.60 17.14
C LYS A 32 9.70 20.20 16.43
N THR A 33 10.57 19.46 17.11
CA THR A 33 11.82 18.95 16.53
C THR A 33 11.50 18.00 15.37
N LEU A 34 10.51 17.13 15.55
CA LEU A 34 10.07 16.22 14.49
C LEU A 34 9.58 16.98 13.25
N TYR A 35 8.74 17.99 13.44
CA TYR A 35 8.29 18.84 12.33
C TYR A 35 9.44 19.53 11.62
N ASN A 36 10.42 20.02 12.38
CA ASN A 36 11.60 20.67 11.78
C ASN A 36 12.40 19.69 10.91
N TYR A 37 12.56 18.45 11.35
CA TYR A 37 13.22 17.43 10.54
C TYR A 37 12.43 17.18 9.23
N MET A 38 11.13 17.07 9.32
CA MET A 38 10.30 16.76 8.16
C MET A 38 10.23 17.90 7.15
N GLN A 39 10.26 19.15 7.62
CA GLN A 39 10.05 20.32 6.77
C GLN A 39 11.34 21.00 6.33
N LYS A 40 12.36 21.00 7.16
CA LYS A 40 13.59 21.79 6.94
C LYS A 40 14.81 20.96 6.58
N ASP A 41 14.82 19.69 6.92
CA ASP A 41 15.94 18.80 6.63
C ASP A 41 15.61 17.99 5.37
N THR A 42 16.17 18.39 4.25
CA THR A 42 15.92 17.77 2.95
C THR A 42 16.35 16.30 2.93
N ASP A 43 17.50 16.00 3.51
CA ASP A 43 18.02 14.64 3.55
C ASP A 43 17.13 13.73 4.41
N PHE A 44 16.64 14.24 5.54
CA PHE A 44 15.70 13.51 6.39
C PHE A 44 14.39 13.24 5.66
N ALA A 45 13.83 14.25 5.03
CA ALA A 45 12.57 14.13 4.29
C ALA A 45 12.69 13.09 3.16
N ARG A 46 13.81 13.06 2.46
CA ARG A 46 14.07 12.08 1.40
C ARG A 46 14.19 10.66 1.98
N ALA A 47 14.97 10.50 3.04
CA ALA A 47 15.16 9.20 3.68
C ALA A 47 13.84 8.66 4.25
N TYR A 48 13.01 9.50 4.81
CA TYR A 48 11.68 9.13 5.29
C TYR A 48 10.78 8.68 4.14
N ARG A 49 10.75 9.43 3.05
CA ARG A 49 9.96 9.08 1.87
C ARG A 49 10.37 7.73 1.31
N ASP A 50 11.68 7.49 1.19
CA ASP A 50 12.22 6.22 0.69
C ASP A 50 11.85 5.05 1.60
N ALA A 51 11.89 5.26 2.91
CA ALA A 51 11.49 4.24 3.89
C ALA A 51 10.00 3.91 3.78
N ARG A 52 9.15 4.92 3.62
CA ARG A 52 7.70 4.72 3.43
C ARG A 52 7.41 3.97 2.14
N GLU A 53 8.09 4.31 1.07
CA GLU A 53 7.92 3.65 -0.22
C GLU A 53 8.28 2.16 -0.13
N ARG A 54 9.43 1.84 0.50
CA ARG A 54 9.83 0.44 0.71
C ARG A 54 8.80 -0.33 1.53
N LEU A 55 8.30 0.26 2.61
CA LEU A 55 7.30 -0.39 3.46
C LEU A 55 6.01 -0.63 2.68
N THR A 56 5.59 0.33 1.87
CA THR A 56 4.39 0.20 1.02
C THR A 56 4.56 -0.94 0.03
N LEU A 57 5.72 -1.05 -0.63
CA LEU A 57 6.00 -2.12 -1.59
C LEU A 57 6.00 -3.48 -0.91
N GLU A 58 6.59 -3.61 0.28
CA GLU A 58 6.57 -4.85 1.06
C GLU A 58 5.14 -5.26 1.41
N ARG A 59 4.32 -4.31 1.84
CA ARG A 59 2.90 -4.57 2.16
C ARG A 59 2.11 -5.00 0.93
N LEU A 60 2.36 -4.38 -0.21
CA LEU A 60 1.71 -4.76 -1.47
C LEU A 60 2.08 -6.18 -1.88
N ASP A 61 3.37 -6.55 -1.76
CA ASP A 61 3.81 -7.91 -2.06
C ASP A 61 3.11 -8.94 -1.16
N ASN A 62 2.98 -8.64 0.14
CA ASN A 62 2.27 -9.51 1.07
C ASN A 62 0.78 -9.65 0.73
N ILE A 63 0.13 -8.54 0.37
CA ILE A 63 -1.27 -8.54 -0.05
C ILE A 63 -1.44 -9.38 -1.32
N GLU A 64 -0.56 -9.23 -2.30
CA GLU A 64 -0.60 -10.02 -3.53
C GLU A 64 -0.48 -11.52 -3.25
N ALA A 65 0.43 -11.91 -2.35
CA ALA A 65 0.62 -13.30 -1.96
C ALA A 65 -0.63 -13.86 -1.27
N GLU A 66 -1.24 -13.09 -0.37
CA GLU A 66 -2.47 -13.47 0.32
C GLU A 66 -3.64 -13.58 -0.66
N GLN A 67 -3.76 -12.66 -1.60
CA GLN A 67 -4.80 -12.69 -2.63
C GLN A 67 -4.64 -13.90 -3.54
N ALA A 68 -3.42 -14.22 -3.93
CA ALA A 68 -3.15 -15.41 -4.74
C ALA A 68 -3.52 -16.70 -4.01
N ALA A 69 -3.20 -16.80 -2.72
CA ALA A 69 -3.55 -17.95 -1.89
C ALA A 69 -5.07 -18.10 -1.75
N ALA A 70 -5.77 -17.01 -1.50
CA ALA A 70 -7.23 -17.00 -1.39
C ALA A 70 -7.89 -17.40 -2.72
N LYS A 71 -7.40 -16.86 -3.83
CA LYS A 71 -7.89 -17.20 -5.17
C LYS A 71 -7.71 -18.67 -5.48
N ALA A 72 -6.58 -19.26 -5.09
CA ALA A 72 -6.32 -20.68 -5.29
C ALA A 72 -7.37 -21.55 -4.60
N VAL A 73 -7.75 -21.22 -3.35
CA VAL A 73 -8.80 -21.92 -2.61
C VAL A 73 -10.16 -21.78 -3.31
N ILE A 74 -10.51 -20.60 -3.75
CA ILE A 74 -11.77 -20.34 -4.44
C ILE A 74 -11.83 -21.14 -5.76
N LEU A 75 -10.74 -21.17 -6.54
CA LEU A 75 -10.65 -21.95 -7.77
C LEU A 75 -10.78 -23.44 -7.51
N GLU A 76 -10.19 -23.94 -6.44
CA GLU A 76 -10.31 -25.35 -6.05
C GLU A 76 -11.76 -25.70 -5.76
N ILE A 77 -12.48 -24.90 -4.98
CA ILE A 77 -13.90 -25.09 -4.68
C ILE A 77 -14.73 -25.02 -5.95
N MET A 78 -14.49 -24.05 -6.81
CA MET A 78 -15.22 -23.86 -8.07
C MET A 78 -15.08 -25.09 -8.98
N ASN A 79 -13.92 -25.71 -9.01
CA ASN A 79 -13.62 -26.85 -9.88
C ASN A 79 -13.89 -28.21 -9.24
N ASP A 80 -14.24 -28.26 -7.96
CA ASP A 80 -14.52 -29.50 -7.26
C ASP A 80 -15.95 -29.98 -7.56
N LYS A 81 -16.07 -31.00 -8.39
CA LYS A 81 -17.35 -31.55 -8.81
C LYS A 81 -18.16 -32.21 -7.69
N GLU A 82 -17.49 -32.55 -6.59
CA GLU A 82 -18.14 -33.15 -5.41
C GLU A 82 -18.82 -32.08 -4.53
N GLN A 83 -18.50 -30.82 -4.75
CA GLN A 83 -19.11 -29.72 -4.00
C GLN A 83 -20.50 -29.40 -4.49
N ASN A 84 -21.34 -28.89 -3.58
CA ASN A 84 -22.68 -28.41 -3.87
C ASN A 84 -22.65 -27.35 -4.97
N SER A 85 -23.58 -27.42 -5.91
CA SER A 85 -23.66 -26.47 -7.04
C SER A 85 -23.79 -25.03 -6.58
N ALA A 86 -24.52 -24.76 -5.50
CA ALA A 86 -24.67 -23.41 -4.96
C ALA A 86 -23.34 -22.86 -4.43
N ILE A 87 -22.53 -23.69 -3.79
CA ILE A 87 -21.20 -23.31 -3.29
C ILE A 87 -20.26 -23.03 -4.45
N ARG A 88 -20.28 -23.87 -5.47
CA ARG A 88 -19.47 -23.69 -6.68
C ARG A 88 -19.85 -22.42 -7.42
N LEU A 89 -21.15 -22.15 -7.54
CA LEU A 89 -21.65 -20.93 -8.17
C LEU A 89 -21.21 -19.68 -7.41
N LYS A 90 -21.26 -19.72 -6.07
CA LYS A 90 -20.82 -18.61 -5.23
C LYS A 90 -19.33 -18.35 -5.40
N ALA A 91 -18.51 -19.41 -5.49
CA ALA A 91 -17.08 -19.28 -5.73
C ALA A 91 -16.81 -18.62 -7.10
N ALA A 92 -17.50 -19.07 -8.14
CA ALA A 92 -17.39 -18.49 -9.47
C ALA A 92 -17.81 -17.02 -9.47
N GLN A 93 -18.91 -16.68 -8.80
CA GLN A 93 -19.39 -15.30 -8.69
C GLN A 93 -18.38 -14.40 -8.00
N THR A 94 -17.73 -14.90 -6.95
CA THR A 94 -16.68 -14.16 -6.21
C THR A 94 -15.54 -13.79 -7.15
N ILE A 95 -15.10 -14.71 -7.99
CA ILE A 95 -14.02 -14.46 -8.96
C ILE A 95 -14.46 -13.44 -10.03
N LEU A 96 -15.68 -13.58 -10.54
CA LEU A 96 -16.21 -12.63 -11.53
C LEU A 96 -16.33 -11.22 -10.96
N ASP A 97 -16.77 -11.08 -9.71
CA ASP A 97 -16.92 -9.78 -9.07
C ASP A 97 -15.54 -9.12 -8.83
N ALA A 98 -14.55 -9.90 -8.41
CA ALA A 98 -13.19 -9.41 -8.25
C ALA A 98 -12.61 -8.93 -9.60
N GLY A 99 -12.88 -9.66 -10.68
CA GLY A 99 -12.45 -9.29 -12.02
C GLY A 99 -13.08 -7.99 -12.49
N LYS A 100 -14.35 -7.77 -12.20
CA LYS A 100 -15.04 -6.51 -12.52
C LYS A 100 -14.40 -5.31 -11.85
N ALA A 101 -14.06 -5.43 -10.58
CA ALA A 101 -13.41 -4.34 -9.83
C ALA A 101 -12.06 -3.96 -10.46
N VAL A 102 -11.27 -4.95 -10.85
CA VAL A 102 -9.97 -4.72 -11.52
C VAL A 102 -10.19 -4.05 -12.88
N MET A 103 -11.17 -4.52 -13.67
CA MET A 103 -11.47 -3.95 -14.97
C MET A 103 -11.92 -2.50 -14.89
N GLN A 104 -12.76 -2.17 -13.89
CA GLN A 104 -13.20 -0.79 -13.66
C GLN A 104 -12.02 0.12 -13.33
N GLY A 105 -11.12 -0.31 -12.44
CA GLY A 105 -9.93 0.45 -12.12
C GLY A 105 -9.04 0.69 -13.33
N ALA A 106 -8.85 -0.32 -14.17
CA ALA A 106 -8.09 -0.20 -15.41
C ALA A 106 -8.74 0.79 -16.39
N GLN A 107 -10.06 0.74 -16.53
CA GLN A 107 -10.80 1.67 -17.38
C GLN A 107 -10.68 3.12 -16.90
N GLU A 108 -10.73 3.35 -15.59
CA GLU A 108 -10.54 4.67 -15.02
C GLU A 108 -9.15 5.22 -15.32
N ILE A 109 -8.12 4.40 -15.19
CA ILE A 109 -6.73 4.80 -15.49
C ILE A 109 -6.60 5.16 -16.97
N ILE A 110 -7.14 4.33 -17.87
CA ILE A 110 -7.11 4.58 -19.32
C ILE A 110 -7.86 5.86 -19.66
N SER A 111 -9.04 6.07 -19.06
CA SER A 111 -9.84 7.26 -19.28
C SER A 111 -9.10 8.52 -18.84
N ASN A 112 -8.49 8.48 -17.67
CA ASN A 112 -7.71 9.60 -17.15
C ASN A 112 -6.51 9.92 -18.03
N ASN A 113 -5.81 8.90 -18.51
CA ASN A 113 -4.68 9.06 -19.42
C ASN A 113 -5.12 9.66 -20.76
N CYS A 114 -6.27 9.24 -21.30
CA CYS A 114 -6.83 9.81 -22.54
C CYS A 114 -7.20 11.28 -22.34
N GLN A 115 -7.81 11.64 -21.20
CA GLN A 115 -8.12 13.03 -20.89
C GLN A 115 -6.85 13.88 -20.80
N THR A 116 -5.81 13.37 -20.17
CA THR A 116 -4.52 14.05 -20.07
C THR A 116 -3.90 14.27 -21.44
N LEU A 117 -3.95 13.26 -22.32
CA LEU A 117 -3.46 13.37 -23.69
C LEU A 117 -4.24 14.41 -24.49
N HIS A 118 -5.57 14.43 -24.36
CA HIS A 118 -6.41 15.46 -25.00
C HIS A 118 -6.07 16.85 -24.52
N HIS A 119 -5.72 17.00 -23.25
CA HIS A 119 -5.33 18.29 -22.69
C HIS A 119 -4.06 18.85 -23.36
N PHE A 120 -3.16 17.98 -23.80
CA PHE A 120 -1.92 18.37 -24.48
C PHE A 120 -2.03 18.35 -26.00
N ASP A 121 -3.17 18.00 -26.56
CA ASP A 121 -3.40 17.98 -28.00
C ASP A 121 -3.86 19.37 -28.46
N PHE A 122 -2.98 20.07 -29.07
CA PHE A 122 -3.21 21.44 -29.54
C PHE A 122 -3.82 21.49 -30.92
#